data_6f0429d6b1f132995fb75ef683a3367a
#
_entry.id   6f0429d6b1f132995fb75ef683a3367a
#
_cell.length_a   1.000
_cell.length_b   1.000
_cell.length_c   1.000
_cell.angle_alpha   90.00
_cell.angle_beta   90.00
_cell.angle_gamma   90.00
#
_symmetry.space_group_name_H-M   'P 1'
#
loop_
_entity.id
_entity.type
_entity.pdbx_description
1 polymer ?
#
loop_
_entity_poly.entity_id
_entity_poly.type
_entity_poly.pdbx_seq_one_letter_code
_entity_poly.pdbx_strand_id
1 'polypeptide(L)'
;MAEERITDIGPPHYEQFLPPVIKENYGKWDHHEILKPGVMVHVAESGGKIFTVRAASPRLLAVTTIRKFCDLADTYCNGYLRFTSRNNVEFLLADESKIDPLIKDLAEYGFPVGGLGAKLSNIVHTQGWVHCHSAASDASGVVKAVMDELFPYFTGEKDLPAKMRIAYACCLNMCGAVHCSDIAILGVHTRAPVIEHDDLPKMCEIPTLVASCPTGAIRPATVDGQQSIEIVEEQCMYCGNCYTVCPAVKINSADTDGISIWVGGKVSNSRIAPQFSKLAIPFIPNNPPRWPETVGAVKNIVETYAENARKHERIAEWIDRIGWPKFFELIGQEFTKYHIDDFKHAGETYTRTAQLRH
;
A
#
# COMPACT_ATOMS: atom_id res chain seq x y z
N MET A 1 9.64 34.17 -22.16
CA MET A 1 8.63 33.60 -21.26
C MET A 1 8.45 32.15 -21.71
N ALA A 2 8.64 31.19 -20.82
CA ALA A 2 8.33 29.80 -21.18
C ALA A 2 6.83 29.72 -21.46
N GLU A 3 6.46 29.11 -22.56
CA GLU A 3 5.07 28.92 -22.95
C GLU A 3 4.41 28.04 -21.88
N GLU A 4 3.31 28.54 -21.31
CA GLU A 4 2.58 27.81 -20.25
C GLU A 4 2.01 26.53 -20.87
N ARG A 5 2.46 25.36 -20.38
CA ARG A 5 2.02 24.08 -20.90
C ARG A 5 0.64 23.74 -20.38
N ILE A 6 -0.28 23.39 -21.26
CA ILE A 6 -1.65 23.00 -20.90
C ILE A 6 -1.68 21.62 -20.21
N THR A 7 -0.65 20.80 -20.45
CA THR A 7 -0.59 19.38 -20.02
C THR A 7 0.38 19.12 -18.88
N ASP A 8 0.86 20.14 -18.16
CA ASP A 8 1.74 19.94 -17.02
C ASP A 8 1.00 19.18 -15.93
N ILE A 9 1.49 17.97 -15.64
CA ILE A 9 1.02 17.14 -14.54
C ILE A 9 1.97 17.37 -13.36
N GLY A 10 1.41 17.78 -12.23
CA GLY A 10 2.17 18.07 -11.02
C GLY A 10 1.71 19.38 -10.38
N PRO A 11 2.33 19.82 -9.30
CA PRO A 11 2.00 21.07 -8.63
C PRO A 11 2.70 22.26 -9.32
N PRO A 12 2.10 22.91 -10.33
CA PRO A 12 2.66 24.12 -10.91
C PRO A 12 2.68 25.23 -9.85
N HIS A 13 3.66 26.13 -9.94
CA HIS A 13 3.78 27.26 -9.01
C HIS A 13 3.86 26.87 -7.53
N TYR A 14 4.51 25.73 -7.21
CA TYR A 14 4.63 25.20 -5.84
C TYR A 14 5.31 26.20 -4.88
N GLU A 15 6.11 27.12 -5.39
CA GLU A 15 6.79 28.14 -4.61
C GLU A 15 5.84 29.04 -3.78
N GLN A 16 4.60 29.23 -4.26
CA GLN A 16 3.59 29.99 -3.52
C GLN A 16 3.06 29.25 -2.28
N PHE A 17 3.22 27.91 -2.24
CA PHE A 17 2.78 27.07 -1.13
C PHE A 17 3.90 26.76 -0.12
N LEU A 18 5.10 27.33 -0.30
CA LEU A 18 6.21 27.12 0.61
C LEU A 18 6.11 28.03 1.84
N PRO A 19 6.20 27.48 3.07
CA PRO A 19 6.46 28.29 4.26
C PRO A 19 7.69 29.19 4.05
N PRO A 20 7.70 30.42 4.60
CA PRO A 20 8.82 31.36 4.43
C PRO A 20 10.18 30.73 4.73
N VAL A 21 10.29 30.01 5.86
CA VAL A 21 11.53 29.30 6.26
C VAL A 21 11.99 28.30 5.20
N ILE A 22 11.05 27.58 4.56
CA ILE A 22 11.41 26.64 3.49
C ILE A 22 11.86 27.41 2.24
N LYS A 23 11.18 28.51 1.90
CA LYS A 23 11.53 29.31 0.73
C LYS A 23 12.93 29.91 0.85
N GLU A 24 13.28 30.44 2.03
CA GLU A 24 14.60 31.00 2.32
C GLU A 24 15.73 29.96 2.29
N ASN A 25 15.43 28.73 2.68
CA ASN A 25 16.39 27.64 2.82
C ASN A 25 16.19 26.53 1.78
N TYR A 26 15.57 26.83 0.65
CA TYR A 26 15.25 25.84 -0.37
C TYR A 26 16.51 25.13 -0.91
N GLY A 27 16.57 23.81 -0.71
CA GLY A 27 17.72 23.00 -1.08
C GLY A 27 18.94 23.09 -0.13
N LYS A 28 18.85 23.82 0.99
CA LYS A 28 19.94 24.06 1.95
C LYS A 28 19.62 23.48 3.33
N TRP A 29 19.20 22.23 3.38
CA TRP A 29 18.89 21.51 4.62
C TRP A 29 20.11 20.72 5.07
N ASP A 30 20.46 20.84 6.36
CA ASP A 30 21.59 20.15 6.97
C ASP A 30 21.17 18.77 7.53
N HIS A 31 20.23 18.74 8.47
CA HIS A 31 19.78 17.50 9.10
C HIS A 31 18.31 17.59 9.56
N HIS A 32 17.83 16.46 10.07
CA HIS A 32 16.54 16.39 10.76
C HIS A 32 16.65 15.58 12.04
N GLU A 33 15.81 15.91 13.02
CA GLU A 33 15.72 15.20 14.28
C GLU A 33 14.25 14.84 14.59
N ILE A 34 14.04 13.66 15.14
CA ILE A 34 12.73 13.24 15.66
C ILE A 34 12.66 13.66 17.12
N LEU A 35 11.80 14.64 17.42
CA LEU A 35 11.66 15.19 18.77
C LEU A 35 10.81 14.28 19.65
N LYS A 36 9.72 13.75 19.12
CA LYS A 36 8.80 12.83 19.75
C LYS A 36 7.97 12.09 18.71
N PRO A 37 7.19 11.04 19.06
CA PRO A 37 6.36 10.34 18.08
C PRO A 37 5.53 11.30 17.24
N GLY A 38 5.65 11.20 15.92
CA GLY A 38 4.93 12.04 14.97
C GLY A 38 5.43 13.48 14.84
N VAL A 39 6.49 13.89 15.56
CA VAL A 39 7.05 15.25 15.50
C VAL A 39 8.51 15.22 15.08
N MET A 40 8.84 16.01 14.08
CA MET A 40 10.19 16.10 13.53
C MET A 40 10.57 17.56 13.29
N VAL A 41 11.82 17.92 13.50
CA VAL A 41 12.40 19.20 13.10
C VAL A 41 13.37 18.99 11.94
N HIS A 42 13.30 19.86 10.95
CA HIS A 42 14.32 20.01 9.91
C HIS A 42 15.11 21.28 10.19
N VAL A 43 16.43 21.17 10.18
CA VAL A 43 17.36 22.27 10.44
C VAL A 43 18.10 22.59 9.14
N ALA A 44 18.10 23.86 8.76
CA ALA A 44 18.81 24.34 7.60
C ALA A 44 20.27 24.73 7.95
N GLU A 45 21.13 24.81 6.95
CA GLU A 45 22.53 25.28 7.08
C GLU A 45 22.62 26.69 7.71
N SER A 46 21.60 27.53 7.50
CA SER A 46 21.46 28.85 8.12
C SER A 46 21.08 28.80 9.61
N GLY A 47 20.74 27.63 10.15
CA GLY A 47 20.13 27.47 11.46
C GLY A 47 18.60 27.67 11.48
N GLY A 48 17.97 27.98 10.35
CA GLY A 48 16.52 28.05 10.21
C GLY A 48 15.87 26.68 10.49
N LYS A 49 14.72 26.67 11.18
CA LYS A 49 14.03 25.45 11.60
C LYS A 49 12.60 25.40 11.07
N ILE A 50 12.16 24.24 10.64
CA ILE A 50 10.77 23.92 10.35
C ILE A 50 10.37 22.64 11.09
N PHE A 51 9.30 22.71 11.84
CA PHE A 51 8.76 21.57 12.57
C PHE A 51 7.62 20.94 11.77
N THR A 52 7.54 19.61 11.79
CA THR A 52 6.43 18.88 11.19
C THR A 52 5.72 18.06 12.26
N VAL A 53 4.40 18.20 12.34
CA VAL A 53 3.53 17.34 13.15
C VAL A 53 2.73 16.48 12.20
N ARG A 54 2.91 15.16 12.29
CA ARG A 54 2.27 14.17 11.43
C ARG A 54 1.06 13.55 12.12
N ALA A 55 -0.11 13.78 11.58
CA ALA A 55 -1.35 13.15 12.01
C ALA A 55 -1.78 12.07 11.00
N ALA A 56 -2.24 10.93 11.50
CA ALA A 56 -2.86 9.93 10.63
C ALA A 56 -4.20 10.44 10.12
N SER A 57 -4.49 10.17 8.85
CA SER A 57 -5.79 10.42 8.27
C SER A 57 -6.26 9.24 7.45
N PRO A 58 -7.58 9.02 7.30
CA PRO A 58 -8.09 8.06 6.35
C PRO A 58 -7.83 8.54 4.92
N ARG A 59 -7.83 7.62 3.98
CA ARG A 59 -7.68 7.96 2.56
C ARG A 59 -8.96 8.60 1.99
N LEU A 60 -10.11 8.11 2.41
CA LEU A 60 -11.42 8.68 2.06
C LEU A 60 -11.81 9.70 3.13
N LEU A 61 -11.96 10.95 2.74
CA LEU A 61 -12.21 12.07 3.63
C LEU A 61 -13.51 12.79 3.27
N ALA A 62 -14.26 13.18 4.28
CA ALA A 62 -15.34 14.14 4.11
C ALA A 62 -14.78 15.57 4.05
N VAL A 63 -15.46 16.46 3.34
CA VAL A 63 -15.10 17.89 3.27
C VAL A 63 -15.03 18.53 4.66
N THR A 64 -15.91 18.12 5.57
CA THR A 64 -15.89 18.57 6.97
C THR A 64 -14.62 18.22 7.70
N THR A 65 -14.03 17.05 7.42
CA THR A 65 -12.73 16.64 7.96
C THR A 65 -11.59 17.48 7.39
N ILE A 66 -11.62 17.73 6.08
CA ILE A 66 -10.62 18.59 5.41
C ILE A 66 -10.67 20.02 5.98
N ARG A 67 -11.87 20.55 6.21
CA ARG A 67 -12.02 21.88 6.84
C ARG A 67 -11.40 21.95 8.23
N LYS A 68 -11.56 20.91 9.06
CA LYS A 68 -10.89 20.85 10.36
C LYS A 68 -9.36 20.88 10.24
N PHE A 69 -8.79 20.19 9.25
CA PHE A 69 -7.35 20.30 8.99
C PHE A 69 -6.95 21.71 8.56
N CYS A 70 -7.78 22.37 7.73
CA CYS A 70 -7.54 23.77 7.34
C CYS A 70 -7.59 24.71 8.54
N ASP A 71 -8.62 24.60 9.38
CA ASP A 71 -8.77 25.43 10.59
C ASP A 71 -7.58 25.29 11.55
N LEU A 72 -7.09 24.04 11.74
CA LEU A 72 -5.90 23.78 12.52
C LEU A 72 -4.63 24.35 11.88
N ALA A 73 -4.51 24.21 10.55
CA ALA A 73 -3.36 24.77 9.82
C ALA A 73 -3.34 26.29 9.89
N ASP A 74 -4.49 26.96 9.75
CA ASP A 74 -4.61 28.42 9.89
C ASP A 74 -4.24 28.87 11.31
N THR A 75 -4.69 28.14 12.33
CA THR A 75 -4.43 28.49 13.73
C THR A 75 -2.95 28.33 14.12
N TYR A 76 -2.31 27.25 13.70
CA TYR A 76 -0.99 26.87 14.22
C TYR A 76 0.14 27.03 13.22
N CYS A 77 -0.15 26.92 11.91
CA CYS A 77 0.84 26.75 10.85
C CYS A 77 0.80 27.87 9.78
N ASN A 78 0.04 28.95 10.01
CA ASN A 78 -0.18 30.00 9.01
C ASN A 78 -0.72 29.45 7.67
N GLY A 79 -1.58 28.43 7.72
CA GLY A 79 -2.18 27.80 6.56
C GLY A 79 -1.31 26.73 5.86
N TYR A 80 -0.12 26.40 6.38
CA TYR A 80 0.78 25.46 5.72
C TYR A 80 0.62 24.02 6.21
N LEU A 81 0.19 23.14 5.32
CA LEU A 81 0.13 21.70 5.53
C LEU A 81 0.49 20.97 4.24
N ARG A 82 0.75 19.65 4.34
CA ARG A 82 0.91 18.76 3.18
C ARG A 82 0.34 17.38 3.46
N PHE A 83 -0.09 16.69 2.41
CA PHE A 83 -0.43 15.27 2.46
C PHE A 83 0.81 14.43 2.15
N THR A 84 0.98 13.32 2.86
CA THR A 84 2.07 12.39 2.61
C THR A 84 1.63 11.27 1.67
N SER A 85 2.60 10.59 1.03
CA SER A 85 2.35 9.40 0.20
C SER A 85 1.72 8.23 0.95
N ARG A 86 1.65 8.29 2.29
CA ARG A 86 1.06 7.27 3.17
C ARG A 86 -0.19 7.76 3.89
N ASN A 87 -0.96 8.61 3.22
CA ASN A 87 -2.26 9.10 3.72
C ASN A 87 -2.18 9.79 5.10
N ASN A 88 -1.08 10.46 5.42
CA ASN A 88 -1.00 11.30 6.59
C ASN A 88 -1.13 12.77 6.20
N VAL A 89 -1.53 13.60 7.14
CA VAL A 89 -1.44 15.05 7.07
C VAL A 89 -0.23 15.50 7.89
N GLU A 90 0.61 16.36 7.35
CA GLU A 90 1.70 17.01 8.07
C GLU A 90 1.46 18.51 8.13
N PHE A 91 1.45 19.01 9.35
CA PHE A 91 1.39 20.44 9.67
C PHE A 91 2.80 21.00 9.73
N LEU A 92 3.05 22.12 9.05
CA LEU A 92 4.37 22.72 8.88
C LEU A 92 4.46 23.97 9.77
N LEU A 93 5.12 23.87 10.92
CA LEU A 93 5.21 24.93 11.92
C LEU A 93 6.59 25.60 11.91
N ALA A 94 6.61 26.93 11.96
CA ALA A 94 7.83 27.71 12.19
C ALA A 94 8.11 27.95 13.69
N ASP A 95 7.11 27.75 14.54
CA ASP A 95 7.16 28.03 15.98
C ASP A 95 7.00 26.75 16.80
N GLU A 96 8.03 26.39 17.53
CA GLU A 96 8.06 25.19 18.36
C GLU A 96 7.00 25.20 19.48
N SER A 97 6.67 26.39 20.02
CA SER A 97 5.71 26.53 21.11
C SER A 97 4.28 26.11 20.73
N LYS A 98 3.98 26.06 19.43
CA LYS A 98 2.68 25.68 18.88
C LYS A 98 2.51 24.17 18.72
N ILE A 99 3.55 23.36 18.91
CA ILE A 99 3.51 21.90 18.69
C ILE A 99 2.54 21.22 19.65
N ASP A 100 2.69 21.45 20.96
CA ASP A 100 1.87 20.77 21.96
C ASP A 100 0.39 21.18 21.93
N PRO A 101 0.06 22.49 21.76
CA PRO A 101 -1.32 22.89 21.51
C PRO A 101 -1.94 22.22 20.29
N LEU A 102 -1.23 22.15 19.16
CA LEU A 102 -1.72 21.48 17.95
C LEU A 102 -1.96 19.99 18.19
N ILE A 103 -1.06 19.30 18.88
CA ILE A 103 -1.23 17.85 19.17
C ILE A 103 -2.47 17.63 20.05
N LYS A 104 -2.72 18.51 21.02
CA LYS A 104 -3.90 18.45 21.87
C LYS A 104 -5.19 18.58 21.05
N ASP A 105 -5.27 19.59 20.19
CA ASP A 105 -6.45 19.83 19.36
C ASP A 105 -6.65 18.69 18.33
N LEU A 106 -5.57 18.15 17.75
CA LEU A 106 -5.63 16.97 16.90
C LEU A 106 -6.23 15.77 17.64
N ALA A 107 -5.84 15.56 18.90
CA ALA A 107 -6.38 14.49 19.71
C ALA A 107 -7.87 14.69 20.04
N GLU A 108 -8.32 15.92 20.29
CA GLU A 108 -9.72 16.26 20.51
C GLU A 108 -10.59 15.98 19.26
N TYR A 109 -10.02 16.13 18.06
CA TYR A 109 -10.69 15.77 16.80
C TYR A 109 -10.54 14.29 16.42
N GLY A 110 -9.82 13.48 17.21
CA GLY A 110 -9.60 12.07 16.96
C GLY A 110 -8.56 11.78 15.87
N PHE A 111 -7.62 12.68 15.62
CA PHE A 111 -6.51 12.50 14.68
C PHE A 111 -5.22 12.14 15.43
N PRO A 112 -4.82 10.86 15.48
CA PRO A 112 -3.64 10.46 16.23
C PRO A 112 -2.36 10.95 15.55
N VAL A 113 -1.43 11.43 16.36
CA VAL A 113 -0.09 11.86 15.94
C VAL A 113 0.90 10.71 16.10
N GLY A 114 1.69 10.41 15.05
CA GLY A 114 2.63 9.28 15.10
C GLY A 114 3.30 8.97 13.76
N GLY A 115 3.76 7.73 13.63
CA GLY A 115 4.25 7.16 12.37
C GLY A 115 5.63 7.63 11.91
N LEU A 116 6.47 8.18 12.81
CA LEU A 116 7.84 8.61 12.53
C LEU A 116 8.87 7.76 13.27
N GLY A 117 10.04 7.62 12.68
CA GLY A 117 11.16 6.87 13.28
C GLY A 117 10.96 5.36 13.27
N ALA A 118 11.41 4.70 14.35
CA ALA A 118 11.28 3.25 14.54
C ALA A 118 9.85 2.87 14.98
N LYS A 119 8.88 3.26 14.18
CA LYS A 119 7.44 3.08 14.42
C LYS A 119 6.75 2.52 13.18
N LEU A 120 5.53 2.08 13.37
CA LEU A 120 4.63 1.78 12.27
C LEU A 120 4.18 3.08 11.60
N SER A 121 4.34 3.20 10.29
CA SER A 121 3.72 4.29 9.53
C SER A 121 2.28 3.95 9.14
N ASN A 122 1.48 4.95 8.78
CA ASN A 122 0.14 4.70 8.26
C ASN A 122 0.19 3.78 7.01
N ILE A 123 -0.83 2.95 6.83
CA ILE A 123 -0.90 1.95 5.78
C ILE A 123 -1.35 2.59 4.47
N VAL A 124 -0.53 2.44 3.42
CA VAL A 124 -0.94 2.80 2.07
C VAL A 124 -1.83 1.69 1.50
N HIS A 125 -2.96 2.07 0.90
CA HIS A 125 -3.93 1.08 0.44
C HIS A 125 -4.68 1.51 -0.81
N THR A 126 -5.26 0.54 -1.51
CA THR A 126 -6.12 0.70 -2.67
C THR A 126 -7.57 0.96 -2.28
N GLN A 127 -8.47 0.97 -3.24
CA GLN A 127 -9.88 1.32 -3.04
C GLN A 127 -10.68 0.17 -2.39
N GLY A 128 -10.38 -1.08 -2.77
CA GLY A 128 -11.15 -2.23 -2.32
C GLY A 128 -12.62 -2.16 -2.71
N TRP A 129 -13.48 -2.69 -1.86
CA TRP A 129 -14.92 -2.74 -2.09
C TRP A 129 -15.63 -1.38 -2.08
N VAL A 130 -14.93 -0.28 -1.75
CA VAL A 130 -15.53 1.06 -1.82
C VAL A 130 -16.05 1.34 -3.23
N HIS A 131 -15.25 1.07 -4.27
CA HIS A 131 -15.71 1.22 -5.68
C HIS A 131 -14.78 0.56 -6.72
N CYS A 132 -13.97 -0.42 -6.33
CA CYS A 132 -13.16 -1.18 -7.28
C CYS A 132 -13.88 -2.46 -7.69
N HIS A 133 -14.27 -2.57 -8.96
CA HIS A 133 -15.01 -3.72 -9.48
C HIS A 133 -14.19 -5.03 -9.49
N SER A 134 -12.86 -4.96 -9.58
CA SER A 134 -11.97 -6.12 -9.59
C SER A 134 -11.38 -6.47 -8.21
N ALA A 135 -11.93 -5.90 -7.13
CA ALA A 135 -11.41 -6.16 -5.80
C ALA A 135 -11.80 -7.56 -5.29
N ALA A 136 -10.81 -8.34 -4.88
CA ALA A 136 -11.00 -9.63 -4.21
C ALA A 136 -11.33 -9.45 -2.71
N SER A 137 -10.92 -8.32 -2.12
CA SER A 137 -11.18 -8.01 -0.71
C SER A 137 -11.36 -6.50 -0.50
N ASP A 138 -11.96 -6.12 0.63
CA ASP A 138 -12.02 -4.73 1.02
C ASP A 138 -10.64 -4.22 1.45
N ALA A 139 -10.35 -2.95 1.18
CA ALA A 139 -9.11 -2.32 1.59
C ALA A 139 -9.30 -1.46 2.84
N SER A 140 -10.29 -0.59 2.84
CA SER A 140 -10.49 0.38 3.92
C SER A 140 -10.82 -0.29 5.26
N GLY A 141 -11.69 -1.30 5.25
CA GLY A 141 -12.07 -2.04 6.46
C GLY A 141 -10.92 -2.86 7.03
N VAL A 142 -10.18 -3.58 6.17
CA VAL A 142 -8.99 -4.35 6.59
C VAL A 142 -7.92 -3.43 7.18
N VAL A 143 -7.59 -2.34 6.47
CA VAL A 143 -6.59 -1.36 6.95
C VAL A 143 -7.01 -0.73 8.26
N LYS A 144 -8.29 -0.37 8.41
CA LYS A 144 -8.80 0.16 9.69
C LYS A 144 -8.64 -0.87 10.81
N ALA A 145 -9.02 -2.12 10.57
CA ALA A 145 -8.93 -3.18 11.58
C ALA A 145 -7.48 -3.46 12.00
N VAL A 146 -6.56 -3.53 11.03
CA VAL A 146 -5.12 -3.71 11.31
C VAL A 146 -4.52 -2.51 12.04
N MET A 147 -4.85 -1.28 11.63
CA MET A 147 -4.34 -0.08 12.30
C MET A 147 -4.87 0.08 13.72
N ASP A 148 -6.12 -0.31 13.99
CA ASP A 148 -6.67 -0.30 15.36
C ASP A 148 -5.89 -1.23 16.28
N GLU A 149 -5.54 -2.42 15.80
CA GLU A 149 -4.81 -3.41 16.59
C GLU A 149 -3.33 -3.01 16.76
N LEU A 150 -2.72 -2.40 15.77
CA LEU A 150 -1.31 -1.97 15.80
C LEU A 150 -1.13 -0.51 16.24
N PHE A 151 -2.17 0.13 16.72
CA PHE A 151 -2.18 1.54 17.12
C PHE A 151 -1.05 1.92 18.10
N PRO A 152 -0.71 1.11 19.14
CA PRO A 152 0.40 1.43 20.03
C PRO A 152 1.76 1.56 19.34
N TYR A 153 1.98 0.85 18.23
CA TYR A 153 3.20 0.96 17.43
C TYR A 153 3.23 2.22 16.53
N PHE A 154 2.07 2.79 16.24
CA PHE A 154 1.97 4.06 15.51
C PHE A 154 2.18 5.26 16.43
N THR A 155 1.53 5.29 17.60
CA THR A 155 1.62 6.38 18.57
C THR A 155 2.95 6.42 19.30
N GLY A 156 3.65 5.28 19.36
CA GLY A 156 4.93 5.15 20.05
C GLY A 156 4.81 4.69 21.50
N GLU A 157 3.66 4.19 21.92
CA GLU A 157 3.51 3.47 23.19
C GLU A 157 4.31 2.17 23.18
N LYS A 158 4.42 1.52 22.01
CA LYS A 158 5.32 0.39 21.76
C LYS A 158 6.37 0.75 20.72
N ASP A 159 7.58 0.27 20.92
CA ASP A 159 8.69 0.45 20.00
C ASP A 159 8.83 -0.70 19.00
N LEU A 160 9.37 -0.39 17.83
CA LEU A 160 9.85 -1.36 16.85
C LEU A 160 11.38 -1.27 16.73
N PRO A 161 12.05 -2.35 16.32
CA PRO A 161 13.50 -2.33 16.05
C PRO A 161 13.90 -1.28 15.01
N ALA A 162 13.07 -1.12 13.96
CA ALA A 162 13.22 -0.10 12.92
C ALA A 162 11.84 0.33 12.41
N LYS A 163 11.83 1.32 11.49
CA LYS A 163 10.59 1.75 10.83
C LYS A 163 9.93 0.59 10.11
N MET A 164 8.60 0.49 10.25
CA MET A 164 7.79 -0.51 9.57
C MET A 164 6.81 0.16 8.60
N ARG A 165 6.70 -0.40 7.41
CA ARG A 165 5.79 0.04 6.36
C ARG A 165 4.92 -1.12 5.95
N ILE A 166 3.61 -0.97 6.14
CA ILE A 166 2.61 -1.91 5.67
C ILE A 166 1.91 -1.31 4.46
N ALA A 167 1.60 -2.14 3.48
CA ALA A 167 0.79 -1.78 2.32
C ALA A 167 -0.36 -2.75 2.13
N TYR A 168 -1.40 -2.31 1.46
CA TYR A 168 -2.54 -3.13 1.08
C TYR A 168 -2.88 -2.95 -0.40
N ALA A 169 -3.13 -4.06 -1.11
CA ALA A 169 -3.72 -4.05 -2.44
C ALA A 169 -4.90 -5.03 -2.50
N CYS A 170 -6.00 -4.61 -3.07
CA CYS A 170 -7.24 -5.39 -3.07
C CYS A 170 -7.29 -6.54 -4.09
N CYS A 171 -6.33 -6.65 -4.98
CA CYS A 171 -6.18 -7.74 -5.96
C CYS A 171 -4.77 -7.77 -6.55
N LEU A 172 -4.48 -8.77 -7.38
CA LEU A 172 -3.18 -8.97 -8.04
C LEU A 172 -2.79 -7.89 -9.06
N ASN A 173 -3.64 -6.91 -9.37
CA ASN A 173 -3.24 -5.71 -10.10
C ASN A 173 -2.26 -4.84 -9.30
N MET A 174 -2.12 -5.10 -7.99
CA MET A 174 -1.10 -4.50 -7.10
C MET A 174 -0.99 -2.97 -7.21
N CYS A 175 -2.12 -2.28 -7.29
CA CYS A 175 -2.16 -0.81 -7.29
C CYS A 175 -1.61 -0.19 -5.99
N GLY A 176 -1.41 -0.99 -4.95
CA GLY A 176 -0.68 -0.66 -3.74
C GLY A 176 0.79 -1.11 -3.81
N ALA A 177 1.60 -0.64 -2.87
CA ALA A 177 3.04 -0.87 -2.82
C ALA A 177 3.39 -2.24 -2.20
N VAL A 178 2.90 -3.35 -2.75
CA VAL A 178 3.02 -4.70 -2.19
C VAL A 178 4.47 -5.13 -2.05
N HIS A 179 5.20 -5.22 -3.16
CA HIS A 179 6.55 -5.81 -3.17
C HIS A 179 7.64 -4.95 -2.52
N CYS A 180 7.38 -3.67 -2.27
CA CYS A 180 8.37 -2.77 -1.66
C CYS A 180 8.09 -2.46 -0.18
N SER A 181 7.10 -3.10 0.42
CA SER A 181 6.72 -2.88 1.82
C SER A 181 7.24 -4.00 2.73
N ASP A 182 7.51 -3.66 3.99
CA ASP A 182 7.97 -4.63 4.99
C ASP A 182 6.96 -5.76 5.18
N ILE A 183 5.67 -5.41 5.22
CA ILE A 183 4.53 -6.33 5.18
C ILE A 183 3.57 -5.82 4.11
N ALA A 184 3.00 -6.72 3.32
CA ALA A 184 1.94 -6.38 2.40
C ALA A 184 0.77 -7.35 2.53
N ILE A 185 -0.43 -6.80 2.48
CA ILE A 185 -1.69 -7.51 2.53
C ILE A 185 -2.27 -7.43 1.11
N LEU A 186 -2.57 -8.57 0.51
CA LEU A 186 -2.98 -8.64 -0.88
C LEU A 186 -4.26 -9.46 -1.02
N GLY A 187 -5.30 -8.84 -1.58
CA GLY A 187 -6.51 -9.56 -1.97
C GLY A 187 -6.21 -10.54 -3.11
N VAL A 188 -6.74 -11.74 -3.04
CA VAL A 188 -6.54 -12.80 -4.02
C VAL A 188 -7.85 -13.43 -4.44
N HIS A 189 -8.02 -13.60 -5.75
CA HIS A 189 -9.10 -14.37 -6.33
C HIS A 189 -8.72 -15.86 -6.31
N THR A 190 -9.72 -16.73 -6.25
CA THR A 190 -9.54 -18.17 -6.05
C THR A 190 -10.08 -19.03 -7.19
N ARG A 191 -10.68 -18.39 -8.20
CA ARG A 191 -11.25 -19.08 -9.36
C ARG A 191 -10.96 -18.34 -10.66
N ALA A 192 -11.02 -19.06 -11.77
CA ALA A 192 -11.03 -18.44 -13.09
C ALA A 192 -12.29 -17.57 -13.29
N PRO A 193 -12.19 -16.50 -14.10
CA PRO A 193 -13.35 -15.64 -14.37
C PRO A 193 -14.52 -16.41 -15.00
N VAL A 194 -15.74 -16.03 -14.62
CA VAL A 194 -16.96 -16.47 -15.26
C VAL A 194 -17.25 -15.59 -16.47
N ILE A 195 -17.58 -16.20 -17.60
CA ILE A 195 -17.84 -15.51 -18.87
C ILE A 195 -19.34 -15.41 -19.10
N GLU A 196 -19.83 -14.20 -19.30
CA GLU A 196 -21.21 -13.93 -19.75
C GLU A 196 -21.21 -13.92 -21.28
N HIS A 197 -21.34 -15.13 -21.87
CA HIS A 197 -21.19 -15.34 -23.32
C HIS A 197 -22.17 -14.52 -24.17
N ASP A 198 -23.40 -14.29 -23.72
CA ASP A 198 -24.41 -13.52 -24.42
C ASP A 198 -24.08 -12.02 -24.50
N ASP A 199 -23.38 -11.51 -23.52
CA ASP A 199 -23.04 -10.09 -23.41
C ASP A 199 -21.66 -9.76 -23.93
N LEU A 200 -20.74 -10.71 -23.92
CA LEU A 200 -19.36 -10.51 -24.34
C LEU A 200 -19.23 -9.91 -25.76
N PRO A 201 -19.89 -10.44 -26.82
CA PRO A 201 -19.73 -9.88 -28.17
C PRO A 201 -20.38 -8.50 -28.34
N LYS A 202 -21.26 -8.09 -27.43
CA LYS A 202 -21.90 -6.76 -27.45
C LYS A 202 -21.04 -5.68 -26.78
N MET A 203 -20.15 -6.07 -25.87
CA MET A 203 -19.45 -5.15 -24.99
C MET A 203 -17.93 -5.11 -25.22
N CYS A 204 -17.36 -6.17 -25.79
CA CYS A 204 -15.92 -6.37 -25.76
C CYS A 204 -15.38 -6.86 -27.11
N GLU A 205 -14.15 -6.44 -27.41
CA GLU A 205 -13.39 -6.96 -28.54
C GLU A 205 -12.57 -8.18 -28.11
N ILE A 206 -12.79 -9.31 -28.73
CA ILE A 206 -12.12 -10.58 -28.41
C ILE A 206 -10.60 -10.48 -28.55
N PRO A 207 -10.02 -9.89 -29.62
CA PRO A 207 -8.56 -9.78 -29.73
C PRO A 207 -7.93 -8.98 -28.58
N THR A 208 -8.56 -7.89 -28.17
CA THR A 208 -8.10 -7.06 -27.04
C THR A 208 -8.15 -7.84 -25.73
N LEU A 209 -9.22 -8.61 -25.52
CA LEU A 209 -9.40 -9.43 -24.32
C LEU A 209 -8.37 -10.58 -24.27
N VAL A 210 -8.12 -11.27 -25.37
CA VAL A 210 -7.06 -12.31 -25.48
C VAL A 210 -5.69 -11.70 -25.20
N ALA A 211 -5.38 -10.54 -25.79
CA ALA A 211 -4.11 -9.85 -25.59
C ALA A 211 -3.91 -9.34 -24.14
N SER A 212 -4.98 -9.12 -23.40
CA SER A 212 -4.92 -8.65 -22.01
C SER A 212 -4.41 -9.71 -21.02
N CYS A 213 -4.46 -11.00 -21.40
CA CYS A 213 -4.10 -12.09 -20.50
C CYS A 213 -2.58 -12.29 -20.43
N PRO A 214 -1.92 -12.03 -19.26
CA PRO A 214 -0.47 -12.13 -19.15
C PRO A 214 0.06 -13.57 -19.26
N THR A 215 -0.79 -14.57 -19.02
CA THR A 215 -0.41 -15.99 -19.07
C THR A 215 -0.91 -16.72 -20.31
N GLY A 216 -1.65 -16.02 -21.22
CA GLY A 216 -2.25 -16.63 -22.39
C GLY A 216 -3.35 -17.66 -22.11
N ALA A 217 -3.98 -17.56 -20.94
CA ALA A 217 -5.07 -18.43 -20.53
C ALA A 217 -6.35 -18.21 -21.33
N ILE A 218 -6.51 -17.04 -21.96
CA ILE A 218 -7.72 -16.70 -22.74
C ILE A 218 -7.50 -17.05 -24.20
N ARG A 219 -8.44 -17.78 -24.77
CA ARG A 219 -8.45 -18.18 -26.19
C ARG A 219 -9.76 -17.83 -26.86
N PRO A 220 -9.76 -17.50 -28.17
CA PRO A 220 -11.00 -17.35 -28.92
C PRO A 220 -11.76 -18.67 -28.96
N ALA A 221 -13.08 -18.62 -28.80
CA ALA A 221 -13.97 -19.76 -28.88
C ALA A 221 -15.29 -19.37 -29.56
N THR A 222 -16.06 -20.37 -29.96
CA THR A 222 -17.44 -20.19 -30.44
C THR A 222 -18.37 -20.91 -29.48
N VAL A 223 -19.31 -20.20 -28.89
CA VAL A 223 -20.31 -20.73 -27.97
C VAL A 223 -21.67 -20.41 -28.52
N ASP A 224 -22.52 -21.42 -28.65
CA ASP A 224 -23.88 -21.29 -29.21
C ASP A 224 -23.95 -20.54 -30.57
N GLY A 225 -22.92 -20.72 -31.41
CA GLY A 225 -22.82 -20.07 -32.73
C GLY A 225 -22.37 -18.62 -32.71
N GLN A 226 -22.07 -18.06 -31.55
CA GLN A 226 -21.52 -16.71 -31.37
C GLN A 226 -20.03 -16.72 -31.07
N GLN A 227 -19.33 -15.69 -31.54
CA GLN A 227 -17.92 -15.51 -31.18
C GLN A 227 -17.79 -15.18 -29.68
N SER A 228 -16.92 -15.88 -29.00
CA SER A 228 -16.68 -15.76 -27.56
C SER A 228 -15.24 -16.11 -27.23
N ILE A 229 -14.97 -16.40 -25.96
CA ILE A 229 -13.69 -16.86 -25.44
C ILE A 229 -13.88 -18.10 -24.58
N GLU A 230 -12.79 -18.83 -24.40
CA GLU A 230 -12.62 -19.83 -23.33
C GLU A 230 -11.43 -19.44 -22.45
N ILE A 231 -11.43 -19.90 -21.19
CA ILE A 231 -10.33 -19.70 -20.26
C ILE A 231 -9.77 -21.06 -19.86
N VAL A 232 -8.48 -21.28 -20.14
CA VAL A 232 -7.74 -22.46 -19.69
C VAL A 232 -7.34 -22.23 -18.24
N GLU A 233 -8.07 -22.83 -17.30
CA GLU A 233 -7.94 -22.55 -15.87
C GLU A 233 -6.54 -22.85 -15.34
N GLU A 234 -5.89 -23.93 -15.81
CA GLU A 234 -4.54 -24.31 -15.42
C GLU A 234 -3.48 -23.27 -15.79
N GLN A 235 -3.79 -22.38 -16.72
CA GLN A 235 -2.93 -21.27 -17.14
C GLN A 235 -3.35 -19.94 -16.51
N CYS A 236 -4.50 -19.89 -15.86
CA CYS A 236 -5.02 -18.69 -15.23
C CYS A 236 -4.29 -18.40 -13.91
N MET A 237 -3.71 -17.23 -13.78
CA MET A 237 -3.10 -16.76 -12.52
C MET A 237 -4.07 -15.98 -11.62
N TYR A 238 -5.33 -15.95 -11.94
CA TYR A 238 -6.41 -15.26 -11.18
C TYR A 238 -6.14 -13.77 -10.92
N CYS A 239 -5.48 -13.06 -11.83
CA CYS A 239 -5.13 -11.65 -11.65
C CYS A 239 -6.28 -10.67 -11.88
N GLY A 240 -7.35 -11.07 -12.57
CA GLY A 240 -8.50 -10.21 -12.88
C GLY A 240 -8.27 -9.16 -13.97
N ASN A 241 -7.14 -9.20 -14.68
CA ASN A 241 -6.84 -8.21 -15.71
C ASN A 241 -7.88 -8.23 -16.86
N CYS A 242 -8.36 -9.41 -17.23
CA CYS A 242 -9.43 -9.55 -18.22
C CYS A 242 -10.73 -8.86 -17.79
N TYR A 243 -11.05 -8.87 -16.50
CA TYR A 243 -12.24 -8.18 -15.98
C TYR A 243 -12.10 -6.65 -16.03
N THR A 244 -10.88 -6.12 -15.92
CA THR A 244 -10.66 -4.67 -16.10
C THR A 244 -10.83 -4.23 -17.55
N VAL A 245 -10.68 -5.14 -18.50
CA VAL A 245 -10.85 -4.89 -19.94
C VAL A 245 -12.28 -5.14 -20.39
N CYS A 246 -12.92 -6.17 -19.84
CA CYS A 246 -14.24 -6.60 -20.27
C CYS A 246 -15.16 -6.91 -19.07
N PRO A 247 -16.24 -6.16 -18.85
CA PRO A 247 -17.16 -6.38 -17.74
C PRO A 247 -17.96 -7.68 -17.83
N ALA A 248 -17.99 -8.33 -19.01
CA ALA A 248 -18.62 -9.65 -19.20
C ALA A 248 -17.74 -10.83 -18.72
N VAL A 249 -16.53 -10.56 -18.17
CA VAL A 249 -15.59 -11.60 -17.72
C VAL A 249 -15.31 -11.42 -16.24
N LYS A 250 -16.25 -11.83 -15.38
CA LYS A 250 -16.27 -11.54 -13.95
C LYS A 250 -15.44 -12.52 -13.13
N ILE A 251 -14.46 -12.01 -12.39
CA ILE A 251 -13.55 -12.83 -11.56
C ILE A 251 -13.96 -12.88 -10.08
N ASN A 252 -14.55 -11.81 -9.55
CA ASN A 252 -14.84 -11.73 -8.11
C ASN A 252 -15.78 -12.85 -7.64
N SER A 253 -15.51 -13.31 -6.43
CA SER A 253 -16.37 -14.24 -5.69
C SER A 253 -16.34 -13.88 -4.22
N ALA A 254 -17.39 -13.26 -3.73
CA ALA A 254 -17.46 -12.81 -2.33
C ALA A 254 -17.27 -13.96 -1.33
N ASP A 255 -17.68 -15.17 -1.70
CA ASP A 255 -17.67 -16.35 -0.82
C ASP A 255 -16.33 -17.08 -0.81
N THR A 256 -15.50 -16.93 -1.85
CA THR A 256 -14.27 -17.73 -2.01
C THR A 256 -13.01 -16.88 -2.07
N ASP A 257 -13.11 -15.62 -2.44
CA ASP A 257 -11.96 -14.70 -2.48
C ASP A 257 -11.43 -14.41 -1.08
N GLY A 258 -10.14 -14.13 -0.97
CA GLY A 258 -9.50 -13.92 0.32
C GLY A 258 -8.30 -12.99 0.25
N ILE A 259 -7.41 -13.20 1.18
CA ILE A 259 -6.24 -12.36 1.43
C ILE A 259 -5.00 -13.23 1.53
N SER A 260 -3.89 -12.79 0.95
CA SER A 260 -2.55 -13.31 1.21
C SER A 260 -1.68 -12.28 1.92
N ILE A 261 -0.65 -12.73 2.65
CA ILE A 261 0.29 -11.86 3.33
C ILE A 261 1.69 -12.07 2.78
N TRP A 262 2.35 -10.99 2.43
CA TRP A 262 3.70 -10.93 1.87
C TRP A 262 4.61 -10.17 2.81
N VAL A 263 5.88 -10.61 2.95
CA VAL A 263 6.82 -10.04 3.92
C VAL A 263 8.21 -9.86 3.31
N GLY A 264 8.97 -8.89 3.81
CA GLY A 264 10.38 -8.73 3.49
C GLY A 264 10.69 -7.80 2.32
N GLY A 265 9.71 -7.00 1.85
CA GLY A 265 9.97 -5.98 0.84
C GLY A 265 10.81 -4.82 1.38
N LYS A 266 11.89 -4.47 0.65
CA LYS A 266 12.80 -3.39 1.00
C LYS A 266 13.47 -2.84 -0.24
N VAL A 267 13.17 -1.59 -0.57
CA VAL A 267 13.71 -0.93 -1.78
C VAL A 267 14.96 -0.09 -1.52
N SER A 268 15.29 0.21 -0.27
CA SER A 268 16.53 0.88 0.07
C SER A 268 17.72 -0.07 -0.05
N ASN A 269 18.86 0.42 -0.51
CA ASN A 269 20.12 -0.33 -0.63
C ASN A 269 21.00 -0.26 0.62
N SER A 270 20.48 0.24 1.76
CA SER A 270 21.19 0.25 3.04
C SER A 270 21.31 -1.17 3.59
N ARG A 271 22.50 -1.56 4.06
CA ARG A 271 22.89 -2.85 4.67
C ARG A 271 22.80 -4.05 3.73
N ILE A 272 21.64 -4.34 3.15
CA ILE A 272 21.42 -5.41 2.18
C ILE A 272 20.90 -4.83 0.87
N ALA A 273 21.05 -5.57 -0.22
CA ALA A 273 20.49 -5.20 -1.52
C ALA A 273 18.95 -5.03 -1.46
N PRO A 274 18.34 -4.25 -2.35
CA PRO A 274 16.88 -4.19 -2.45
C PRO A 274 16.29 -5.58 -2.68
N GLN A 275 15.18 -5.86 -1.99
CA GLN A 275 14.45 -7.13 -2.10
C GLN A 275 12.97 -6.88 -2.30
N PHE A 276 12.34 -7.72 -3.09
CA PHE A 276 10.88 -7.80 -3.14
C PHE A 276 10.35 -8.64 -1.97
N SER A 277 9.14 -8.31 -1.52
CA SER A 277 8.42 -9.14 -0.56
C SER A 277 8.17 -10.54 -1.14
N LYS A 278 8.16 -11.53 -0.25
CA LYS A 278 7.83 -12.92 -0.58
C LYS A 278 6.59 -13.35 0.17
N LEU A 279 5.89 -14.33 -0.39
CA LEU A 279 4.69 -14.89 0.20
C LEU A 279 5.01 -15.51 1.57
N ALA A 280 4.29 -15.07 2.60
CA ALA A 280 4.38 -15.63 3.94
C ALA A 280 3.13 -16.45 4.31
N ILE A 281 1.94 -15.95 3.98
CA ILE A 281 0.68 -16.66 4.20
C ILE A 281 -0.09 -16.66 2.88
N PRO A 282 -0.31 -17.84 2.29
CA PRO A 282 -0.88 -17.95 0.95
C PRO A 282 -2.33 -17.50 0.86
N PHE A 283 -3.13 -17.81 1.88
CA PHE A 283 -4.56 -17.57 1.85
C PHE A 283 -5.16 -17.45 3.25
N ILE A 284 -5.99 -16.44 3.44
CA ILE A 284 -6.86 -16.23 4.60
C ILE A 284 -8.24 -15.84 4.04
N PRO A 285 -9.34 -16.49 4.43
CA PRO A 285 -10.68 -16.13 3.97
C PRO A 285 -11.04 -14.68 4.33
N ASN A 286 -11.86 -14.06 3.49
CA ASN A 286 -12.50 -12.80 3.87
C ASN A 286 -13.49 -13.03 5.02
N ASN A 287 -13.34 -12.29 6.11
CA ASN A 287 -14.22 -12.38 7.27
C ASN A 287 -14.58 -10.99 7.80
N PRO A 288 -15.39 -10.21 7.01
CA PRO A 288 -15.84 -8.89 7.45
C PRO A 288 -16.75 -8.99 8.68
N PRO A 289 -16.90 -7.91 9.47
CA PRO A 289 -16.39 -6.56 9.17
C PRO A 289 -15.00 -6.26 9.71
N ARG A 290 -14.37 -7.17 10.48
CA ARG A 290 -13.12 -6.88 11.21
C ARG A 290 -11.92 -7.75 10.79
N TRP A 291 -12.10 -8.74 9.91
CA TRP A 291 -11.04 -9.64 9.40
C TRP A 291 -10.11 -10.18 10.50
N PRO A 292 -10.64 -10.82 11.57
CA PRO A 292 -9.86 -11.16 12.75
C PRO A 292 -8.65 -12.05 12.46
N GLU A 293 -8.75 -12.98 11.51
CA GLU A 293 -7.66 -13.87 11.14
C GLU A 293 -6.54 -13.10 10.43
N THR A 294 -6.88 -12.21 9.51
CA THR A 294 -5.90 -11.34 8.82
C THR A 294 -5.22 -10.40 9.81
N VAL A 295 -5.99 -9.77 10.70
CA VAL A 295 -5.47 -8.87 11.74
C VAL A 295 -4.55 -9.63 12.69
N GLY A 296 -4.97 -10.82 13.15
CA GLY A 296 -4.17 -11.68 14.03
C GLY A 296 -2.86 -12.12 13.36
N ALA A 297 -2.90 -12.49 12.09
CA ALA A 297 -1.71 -12.87 11.33
C ALA A 297 -0.71 -11.71 11.17
N VAL A 298 -1.19 -10.53 10.80
CA VAL A 298 -0.32 -9.34 10.68
C VAL A 298 0.26 -8.96 12.04
N LYS A 299 -0.55 -8.95 13.10
CA LYS A 299 -0.11 -8.68 14.48
C LYS A 299 0.98 -9.65 14.91
N ASN A 300 0.77 -10.96 14.72
CA ASN A 300 1.75 -11.99 15.04
C ASN A 300 3.10 -11.74 14.36
N ILE A 301 3.10 -11.40 13.07
CA ILE A 301 4.34 -11.07 12.34
C ILE A 301 5.02 -9.83 12.94
N VAL A 302 4.26 -8.78 13.26
CA VAL A 302 4.80 -7.54 13.84
C VAL A 302 5.39 -7.78 15.24
N GLU A 303 4.69 -8.51 16.09
CA GLU A 303 5.14 -8.80 17.46
C GLU A 303 6.36 -9.74 17.45
N THR A 304 6.33 -10.80 16.64
CA THR A 304 7.48 -11.68 16.44
C THR A 304 8.73 -10.93 15.95
N TYR A 305 8.55 -10.01 15.01
CA TYR A 305 9.63 -9.14 14.56
C TYR A 305 10.12 -8.21 15.68
N ALA A 306 9.22 -7.58 16.42
CA ALA A 306 9.57 -6.66 17.50
C ALA A 306 10.42 -7.35 18.59
N GLU A 307 10.12 -8.62 18.90
CA GLU A 307 10.80 -9.41 19.93
C GLU A 307 12.16 -9.97 19.48
N ASN A 308 12.33 -10.30 18.18
CA ASN A 308 13.47 -11.08 17.69
C ASN A 308 14.46 -10.29 16.84
N ALA A 309 14.08 -9.13 16.31
CA ALA A 309 14.97 -8.35 15.47
C ALA A 309 15.89 -7.43 16.29
N ARG A 310 17.05 -7.11 15.75
CA ARG A 310 18.03 -6.21 16.37
C ARG A 310 17.64 -4.76 16.15
N LYS A 311 18.10 -3.88 17.04
CA LYS A 311 17.90 -2.42 16.87
C LYS A 311 18.40 -1.96 15.49
N HIS A 312 17.59 -1.18 14.80
CA HIS A 312 17.79 -0.67 13.44
C HIS A 312 17.75 -1.72 12.31
N GLU A 313 17.40 -2.96 12.61
CA GLU A 313 17.23 -4.04 11.63
C GLU A 313 15.80 -4.03 11.10
N ARG A 314 15.61 -3.83 9.78
CA ARG A 314 14.29 -3.94 9.15
C ARG A 314 13.89 -5.40 8.99
N ILE A 315 12.59 -5.65 8.79
CA ILE A 315 12.05 -7.01 8.70
C ILE A 315 12.73 -7.84 7.60
N ALA A 316 13.03 -7.25 6.44
CA ALA A 316 13.77 -7.92 5.36
C ALA A 316 15.20 -8.31 5.79
N GLU A 317 15.89 -7.42 6.50
CA GLU A 317 17.24 -7.64 7.02
C GLU A 317 17.25 -8.71 8.12
N TRP A 318 16.23 -8.70 8.97
CA TRP A 318 16.01 -9.71 9.98
C TRP A 318 15.78 -11.10 9.37
N ILE A 319 14.89 -11.21 8.38
CA ILE A 319 14.63 -12.47 7.68
C ILE A 319 15.87 -12.96 6.94
N ASP A 320 16.61 -12.05 6.27
CA ASP A 320 17.88 -12.40 5.59
C ASP A 320 18.90 -12.98 6.57
N ARG A 321 18.98 -12.45 7.79
CA ARG A 321 19.89 -12.93 8.83
C ARG A 321 19.49 -14.27 9.44
N ILE A 322 18.20 -14.50 9.72
CA ILE A 322 17.75 -15.73 10.38
C ILE A 322 17.38 -16.86 9.42
N GLY A 323 17.14 -16.53 8.16
CA GLY A 323 16.65 -17.42 7.12
C GLY A 323 15.14 -17.65 7.15
N TRP A 324 14.56 -17.93 5.97
CA TRP A 324 13.14 -18.17 5.81
C TRP A 324 12.59 -19.35 6.65
N PRO A 325 13.30 -20.52 6.76
CA PRO A 325 12.81 -21.63 7.60
C PRO A 325 12.58 -21.21 9.06
N LYS A 326 13.52 -20.44 9.63
CA LYS A 326 13.40 -19.95 11.00
C LYS A 326 12.29 -18.89 11.14
N PHE A 327 12.12 -18.05 10.13
CA PHE A 327 11.01 -17.08 10.10
C PHE A 327 9.66 -17.81 10.13
N PHE A 328 9.44 -18.82 9.28
CA PHE A 328 8.19 -19.60 9.26
C PHE A 328 7.92 -20.30 10.60
N GLU A 329 8.95 -20.89 11.20
CA GLU A 329 8.86 -21.49 12.53
C GLU A 329 8.39 -20.47 13.58
N LEU A 330 8.99 -19.26 13.61
CA LEU A 330 8.69 -18.24 14.58
C LEU A 330 7.27 -17.67 14.46
N ILE A 331 6.76 -17.52 13.23
CA ILE A 331 5.38 -17.04 13.01
C ILE A 331 4.34 -18.17 13.08
N GLY A 332 4.77 -19.44 13.28
CA GLY A 332 3.91 -20.60 13.36
C GLY A 332 3.20 -20.95 12.04
N GLN A 333 3.86 -20.73 10.90
CA GLN A 333 3.33 -21.03 9.58
C GLN A 333 4.12 -22.14 8.90
N GLU A 334 3.42 -22.96 8.11
CA GLU A 334 4.05 -24.03 7.34
C GLU A 334 4.50 -23.53 5.96
N PHE A 335 5.65 -24.01 5.50
CA PHE A 335 6.09 -23.82 4.14
C PHE A 335 5.35 -24.82 3.23
N THR A 336 4.60 -24.30 2.26
CA THR A 336 3.79 -25.12 1.34
C THR A 336 4.24 -24.94 -0.11
N LYS A 337 3.68 -25.74 -1.01
CA LYS A 337 3.91 -25.62 -2.46
C LYS A 337 3.63 -24.22 -3.02
N TYR A 338 2.75 -23.45 -2.40
CA TYR A 338 2.40 -22.09 -2.82
C TYR A 338 3.51 -21.06 -2.59
N HIS A 339 4.52 -21.40 -1.78
CA HIS A 339 5.68 -20.54 -1.53
C HIS A 339 6.81 -20.77 -2.54
N ILE A 340 6.67 -21.75 -3.43
CA ILE A 340 7.67 -22.06 -4.45
C ILE A 340 7.51 -21.06 -5.60
N ASP A 341 8.57 -20.32 -5.86
CA ASP A 341 8.62 -19.31 -6.90
C ASP A 341 9.25 -19.93 -8.16
N ASP A 342 8.48 -20.05 -9.23
CA ASP A 342 8.94 -20.56 -10.52
C ASP A 342 9.12 -19.45 -11.54
N PHE A 343 10.16 -18.64 -11.38
CA PHE A 343 10.52 -17.57 -12.31
C PHE A 343 10.78 -18.07 -13.73
N LYS A 344 11.32 -19.27 -13.88
CA LYS A 344 11.59 -19.83 -15.20
C LYS A 344 10.30 -20.09 -15.95
N HIS A 345 9.35 -20.74 -15.31
CA HIS A 345 8.03 -21.02 -15.91
C HIS A 345 7.27 -19.72 -16.18
N ALA A 346 7.27 -18.76 -15.24
CA ALA A 346 6.67 -17.45 -15.43
C ALA A 346 7.30 -16.69 -16.61
N GLY A 347 8.62 -16.71 -16.75
CA GLY A 347 9.33 -16.12 -17.88
C GLY A 347 9.00 -16.78 -19.22
N GLU A 348 8.92 -18.09 -19.27
CA GLU A 348 8.51 -18.84 -20.47
C GLU A 348 7.06 -18.52 -20.86
N THR A 349 6.15 -18.47 -19.92
CA THR A 349 4.73 -18.14 -20.14
C THR A 349 4.60 -16.70 -20.65
N TYR A 350 5.25 -15.73 -20.00
CA TYR A 350 5.26 -14.34 -20.44
C TYR A 350 5.82 -14.19 -21.87
N THR A 351 6.93 -14.86 -22.18
CA THR A 351 7.54 -14.83 -23.51
C THR A 351 6.61 -15.39 -24.58
N ARG A 352 5.86 -16.44 -24.27
CA ARG A 352 4.88 -17.03 -25.21
C ARG A 352 3.72 -16.08 -25.46
N THR A 353 3.22 -15.37 -24.45
CA THR A 353 2.12 -14.42 -24.58
C THR A 353 2.55 -13.09 -25.22
N ALA A 354 3.76 -12.62 -24.90
CA ALA A 354 4.32 -11.41 -25.50
C ALA A 354 4.74 -11.59 -26.97
N GLN A 355 4.90 -12.83 -27.43
CA GLN A 355 5.10 -13.16 -28.84
C GLN A 355 3.78 -13.18 -29.63
N LEU A 356 2.98 -12.13 -29.49
CA LEU A 356 2.02 -11.79 -30.54
C LEU A 356 2.84 -11.45 -31.76
N ARG A 357 3.05 -12.43 -32.63
CA ARG A 357 3.66 -12.21 -33.93
C ARG A 357 2.68 -11.37 -34.75
N HIS A 358 3.08 -10.13 -35.01
CA HIS A 358 2.45 -9.33 -36.03
C HIS A 358 2.70 -9.94 -37.40
#